data_fb08ee5bda96ece6956c9887cb599a32
#
_entry.id   fb08ee5bda96ece6956c9887cb599a32
#
_cell.length_a   1.000
_cell.length_b   1.000
_cell.length_c   1.000
_cell.angle_alpha   90.00
_cell.angle_beta   90.00
_cell.angle_gamma   90.00
#
_symmetry.space_group_name_H-M   'P 1'
#
loop_
_entity.id
_entity.type
_entity.pdbx_description
1 polymer ?
#
loop_
_entity_poly.entity_id
_entity_poly.type
_entity_poly.pdbx_seq_one_letter_code
_entity_poly.pdbx_strand_id
1 'polypeptide(L)' 'MEYKVIVVSAVKSIGTDFDKACQELAAKVNEEAQWGWVPQGGLAVGETQSLKQPYIMQAVVKN' A
#
# COMPACT_ATOMS: atom_id res chain seq x y z
N MET A 1 -9.64 -12.30 14.42
CA MET A 1 -9.12 -11.09 13.72
C MET A 1 -8.41 -11.51 12.45
N GLU A 2 -8.70 -10.85 11.35
CA GLU A 2 -8.03 -11.08 10.09
C GLU A 2 -7.02 -9.98 9.83
N TYR A 3 -5.98 -10.30 9.10
CA TYR A 3 -4.87 -9.37 8.82
C TYR A 3 -4.47 -9.52 7.36
N LYS A 4 -4.30 -8.40 6.68
CA LYS A 4 -3.72 -8.44 5.34
C LYS A 4 -2.92 -7.17 5.06
N VAL A 5 -2.06 -7.24 4.05
CA VAL A 5 -1.22 -6.12 3.65
C VAL A 5 -1.60 -5.70 2.23
N ILE A 6 -1.88 -4.42 2.06
CA ILE A 6 -2.14 -3.83 0.75
C ILE A 6 -0.83 -3.26 0.24
N VAL A 7 -0.42 -3.66 -0.95
CA VAL A 7 0.85 -3.25 -1.55
C VAL A 7 0.57 -2.51 -2.85
N VAL A 8 1.20 -1.36 -3.02
CA VAL A 8 1.09 -0.56 -4.24
C VAL A 8 2.50 -0.24 -4.75
N SER A 9 2.73 -0.48 -6.04
CA SER A 9 3.99 -0.15 -6.68
C SER A 9 4.07 1.37 -6.91
N ALA A 10 5.25 1.94 -6.64
CA ALA A 10 5.52 3.34 -6.93
C ALA A 10 6.37 3.52 -8.19
N VAL A 11 6.49 2.46 -8.99
CA VAL A 11 7.25 2.50 -10.25
C VAL A 11 6.43 3.19 -11.33
N LYS A 12 7.10 4.04 -12.10
CA LYS A 12 6.54 4.54 -13.37
C LYS A 12 7.57 4.29 -14.47
N SER A 13 7.24 4.62 -15.71
CA SER A 13 8.10 4.32 -16.86
C SER A 13 9.51 4.91 -16.71
N ILE A 14 9.62 6.08 -16.07
CA ILE A 14 10.92 6.68 -15.75
C ILE A 14 10.84 7.17 -14.30
N GLY A 15 11.64 6.55 -13.41
CA GLY A 15 11.73 6.95 -12.02
C GLY A 15 10.60 6.42 -11.15
N THR A 16 10.21 7.18 -10.14
CA THR A 16 9.21 6.80 -9.16
C THR A 16 8.15 7.88 -9.02
N ASP A 17 6.95 7.49 -8.62
CA ASP A 17 5.85 8.40 -8.38
C ASP A 17 5.15 8.01 -7.09
N PHE A 18 5.70 8.48 -5.97
CA PHE A 18 5.11 8.20 -4.65
C PHE A 18 3.78 8.92 -4.45
N ASP A 19 3.59 10.10 -5.05
CA ASP A 19 2.33 10.81 -4.92
C ASP A 19 1.18 9.99 -5.50
N LYS A 20 1.37 9.46 -6.70
CA LYS A 20 0.37 8.61 -7.33
C LYS A 20 0.16 7.32 -6.53
N ALA A 21 1.26 6.72 -6.06
CA ALA A 21 1.17 5.49 -5.27
C ALA A 21 0.41 5.71 -3.97
N CYS A 22 0.62 6.84 -3.30
CA CYS A 22 -0.10 7.17 -2.08
C CYS A 22 -1.59 7.36 -2.35
N GLN A 23 -1.95 8.01 -3.46
CA GLN A 23 -3.36 8.16 -3.84
C GLN A 23 -4.01 6.80 -4.13
N GLU A 24 -3.30 5.93 -4.82
CA GLU A 24 -3.76 4.57 -5.08
C GLU A 24 -3.93 3.77 -3.80
N LEU A 25 -2.97 3.87 -2.89
CA LEU A 25 -3.05 3.16 -1.61
C LEU A 25 -4.25 3.67 -0.80
N ALA A 26 -4.44 4.98 -0.74
CA ALA A 26 -5.58 5.56 -0.04
C ALA A 26 -6.91 5.06 -0.61
N ALA A 27 -7.01 4.99 -1.94
CA ALA A 27 -8.22 4.49 -2.59
C ALA A 27 -8.48 3.02 -2.22
N LYS A 28 -7.41 2.20 -2.21
CA LYS A 28 -7.54 0.78 -1.85
C LYS A 28 -7.91 0.59 -0.39
N VAL A 29 -7.33 1.38 0.51
CA VAL A 29 -7.68 1.32 1.94
C VAL A 29 -9.14 1.72 2.14
N ASN A 30 -9.58 2.79 1.47
CA ASN A 30 -10.97 3.25 1.56
C ASN A 30 -11.95 2.21 1.02
N GLU A 31 -11.59 1.53 -0.06
CA GLU A 31 -12.41 0.45 -0.61
C GLU A 31 -12.54 -0.69 0.41
N GLU A 32 -11.44 -1.10 1.00
CA GLU A 32 -11.44 -2.18 2.00
C GLU A 32 -12.20 -1.78 3.26
N ALA A 33 -12.19 -0.49 3.61
CA ALA A 33 -12.90 0.01 4.78
C ALA A 33 -14.42 -0.23 4.67
N GLN A 34 -14.95 -0.29 3.47
CA GLN A 34 -16.38 -0.61 3.25
C GLN A 34 -16.73 -2.02 3.75
N TRP A 35 -15.74 -2.89 3.82
CA TRP A 35 -15.91 -4.28 4.24
C TRP A 35 -15.45 -4.51 5.68
N GLY A 36 -15.19 -3.45 6.42
CA GLY A 36 -14.80 -3.54 7.82
C GLY A 36 -13.30 -3.60 8.08
N TRP A 37 -12.48 -3.43 7.07
CA TRP A 37 -11.03 -3.40 7.25
C TRP A 37 -10.58 -2.03 7.75
N VAL A 38 -9.69 -2.03 8.75
CA VAL A 38 -9.20 -0.81 9.41
C VAL A 38 -7.69 -0.78 9.30
N PRO A 39 -7.08 0.37 8.94
CA PRO A 39 -5.62 0.48 8.91
C PRO A 39 -5.02 0.20 10.27
N GLN A 40 -3.90 -0.52 10.28
CA GLN A 40 -3.16 -0.83 11.48
C GLN A 40 -1.74 -0.30 11.36
N GLY A 41 -1.37 0.67 12.19
CA GLY A 41 -0.07 1.29 12.16
C GLY A 41 0.10 2.23 10.98
N GLY A 42 1.30 2.75 10.81
CA GLY A 42 1.64 3.59 9.67
C GLY A 42 1.93 2.78 8.42
N LEU A 43 1.97 3.47 7.28
CA LEU A 43 2.39 2.82 6.04
C LEU A 43 3.90 2.58 6.04
N ALA A 44 4.34 1.62 5.27
CA ALA A 44 5.75 1.30 5.11
C ALA A 44 6.17 1.47 3.65
N VAL A 45 7.44 1.76 3.46
CA VAL A 45 8.04 1.91 2.13
C VAL A 45 9.14 0.88 2.00
N GLY A 46 9.24 0.23 0.86
CA GLY A 46 10.27 -0.75 0.60
C GLY A 46 10.65 -0.78 -0.87
N GLU A 47 11.55 -1.70 -1.21
CA GLU A 47 11.92 -1.92 -2.60
C GLU A 47 12.23 -3.39 -2.82
N THR A 48 12.06 -3.85 -4.06
CA THR A 48 12.39 -5.23 -4.42
C THR A 48 13.90 -5.43 -4.40
N GLN A 49 14.35 -6.64 -4.06
CA GLN A 49 15.79 -6.92 -3.93
C GLN A 49 16.53 -6.89 -5.26
N SER A 50 15.95 -7.49 -6.28
CA SER A 50 16.65 -7.68 -7.55
C SER A 50 16.63 -6.44 -8.43
N LEU A 51 15.47 -5.78 -8.55
CA LEU A 51 15.29 -4.64 -9.45
C LEU A 51 15.21 -3.30 -8.72
N LYS A 52 15.20 -3.34 -7.38
CA LYS A 52 15.10 -2.16 -6.52
C LYS A 52 13.92 -1.26 -6.89
N GLN A 53 12.80 -1.90 -7.23
CA GLN A 53 11.57 -1.18 -7.56
C GLN A 53 10.86 -0.77 -6.29
N PRO A 54 10.52 0.51 -6.13
CA PRO A 54 9.89 0.99 -4.91
C PRO A 54 8.43 0.58 -4.81
N TYR A 55 7.97 0.36 -3.59
CA TYR A 55 6.57 0.10 -3.29
C TYR A 55 6.22 0.66 -1.92
N ILE A 56 4.93 0.87 -1.70
CA ILE A 56 4.41 1.26 -0.39
C ILE A 56 3.35 0.24 0.03
N MET A 57 3.16 0.10 1.33
CA MET A 57 2.22 -0.87 1.83
C MET A 57 1.55 -0.39 3.11
N GLN A 58 0.37 -0.91 3.37
CA GLN A 58 -0.40 -0.62 4.57
C GLN A 58 -1.05 -1.91 5.06
N ALA A 59 -0.82 -2.23 6.32
CA ALA A 59 -1.50 -3.33 6.96
C ALA A 59 -2.92 -2.90 7.33
N VAL A 60 -3.87 -3.81 7.16
CA VAL A 60 -5.26 -3.59 7.57
C VAL A 60 -5.74 -4.82 8.33
N VAL A 61 -6.61 -4.61 9.30
CA VAL A 61 -7.17 -5.67 10.13
C VAL A 61 -8.68 -5.60 10.12
N LYS A 62 -9.28 -6.74 10.38
CA LYS A 62 -10.75 -6.87 10.44
C LYS A 62 -11.12 -7.82 11.56
N ASN A 63 -12.06 -7.43 12.36
CA ASN A 63 -12.57 -8.29 13.45
C ASN A 63 -13.58 -9.31 12.95
#